data_d69807b0792b2a8b87d25faecf0b5cba
#
_entry.id   d69807b0792b2a8b87d25faecf0b5cba
#
_cell.length_a   1.000
_cell.length_b   1.000
_cell.length_c   1.000
_cell.angle_alpha   90.00
_cell.angle_beta   90.00
_cell.angle_gamma   90.00
#
_symmetry.space_group_name_H-M   'P 1'
#
loop_
_entity.id
_entity.type
_entity.pdbx_description
1 polymer ?
#
loop_
_entity_poly.entity_id
_entity_poly.type
_entity_poly.pdbx_seq_one_letter_code
_entity_poly.pdbx_strand_id
1 'polypeptide(L)'
;SYMLALPDDEAQAPTITVGEANFGLYPMATGQSRLARRFYDEAPALDAVRAKAGLPLDADAAFAVGLVTSNPDDIDWADEVRIAMEERVSMSPDSLTGLEANLRFNGQENMITRIFGRLTAWQNWIFQRPNAVGDKGALKVYGKGDKAQFDWHRV
;
A
#
# COMPACT_ATOMS: atom_id res chain seq x y z
N SER A 1 5.64 -1.84 -1.58
CA SER A 1 6.24 -2.85 -2.47
C SER A 1 7.76 -2.85 -2.31
N TYR A 2 8.31 -4.04 -2.18
CA TYR A 2 9.75 -4.28 -1.96
C TYR A 2 10.33 -5.03 -3.15
N MET A 3 11.56 -4.73 -3.49
CA MET A 3 12.30 -5.44 -4.52
C MET A 3 13.74 -5.61 -4.07
N LEU A 4 14.25 -6.84 -4.13
CA LEU A 4 15.60 -7.17 -3.70
C LEU A 4 16.61 -6.57 -4.68
N ALA A 5 17.53 -5.74 -4.18
CA ALA A 5 18.66 -5.23 -4.93
C ALA A 5 19.82 -6.22 -4.81
N LEU A 6 20.20 -6.82 -5.93
CA LEU A 6 21.39 -7.68 -6.01
C LEU A 6 22.47 -7.01 -6.86
N PRO A 7 23.76 -7.33 -6.62
CA PRO A 7 24.84 -6.85 -7.48
C PRO A 7 24.63 -7.22 -8.95
N ASP A 8 25.06 -6.36 -9.86
CA ASP A 8 24.85 -6.47 -11.32
C ASP A 8 25.41 -7.77 -11.95
N ASP A 9 26.33 -8.43 -11.27
CA ASP A 9 26.96 -9.68 -11.71
C ASP A 9 26.19 -10.95 -11.30
N GLU A 10 25.10 -10.80 -10.54
CA GLU A 10 24.27 -11.94 -10.16
C GLU A 10 23.22 -12.26 -11.24
N ALA A 11 23.41 -13.38 -11.91
CA ALA A 11 22.57 -13.85 -13.02
C ALA A 11 21.07 -14.06 -12.69
N GLN A 12 20.66 -13.81 -11.45
CA GLN A 12 19.27 -14.00 -10.97
C GLN A 12 18.70 -12.75 -10.31
N ALA A 13 19.29 -11.58 -10.53
CA ALA A 13 18.70 -10.33 -10.00
C ALA A 13 17.26 -10.15 -10.50
N PRO A 14 16.30 -9.85 -9.62
CA PRO A 14 14.92 -9.65 -10.02
C PRO A 14 14.79 -8.42 -10.91
N THR A 15 13.91 -8.50 -11.92
CA THR A 15 13.58 -7.36 -12.79
C THR A 15 12.09 -7.15 -12.90
N ILE A 16 11.69 -5.91 -13.13
CA ILE A 16 10.32 -5.53 -13.46
C ILE A 16 10.31 -4.99 -14.89
N THR A 17 9.45 -5.57 -15.75
CA THR A 17 9.19 -5.03 -17.08
C THR A 17 7.73 -4.61 -17.17
N VAL A 18 7.47 -3.33 -17.42
CA VAL A 18 6.12 -2.85 -17.74
C VAL A 18 5.91 -2.86 -19.24
N GLY A 19 4.75 -3.30 -19.67
CA GLY A 19 4.36 -3.29 -21.08
C GLY A 19 3.12 -2.42 -21.31
N GLU A 20 2.73 -2.24 -22.56
CA GLU A 20 1.54 -1.46 -22.94
C GLU A 20 0.25 -1.93 -22.24
N ALA A 21 0.15 -3.23 -21.95
CA ALA A 21 -0.98 -3.79 -21.20
C ALA A 21 -1.17 -3.16 -19.82
N ASN A 22 -0.09 -2.72 -19.16
CA ASN A 22 -0.15 -2.12 -17.83
C ASN A 22 -0.76 -0.71 -17.83
N PHE A 23 -0.83 -0.05 -19.00
CA PHE A 23 -1.33 1.32 -19.13
C PHE A 23 -2.82 1.41 -19.47
N GLY A 24 -3.55 0.30 -19.58
CA GLY A 24 -4.99 0.40 -19.81
C GLY A 24 -5.75 -0.86 -20.15
N LEU A 25 -5.11 -1.96 -20.56
CA LEU A 25 -5.83 -3.16 -21.01
C LEU A 25 -6.63 -3.89 -19.91
N TYR A 26 -6.19 -3.77 -18.65
CA TYR A 26 -6.85 -4.42 -17.52
C TYR A 26 -7.24 -3.38 -16.46
N PRO A 27 -8.30 -2.58 -16.73
CA PRO A 27 -8.71 -1.54 -15.81
C PRO A 27 -9.28 -2.14 -14.52
N MET A 28 -9.11 -1.40 -13.44
CA MET A 28 -9.81 -1.63 -12.18
C MET A 28 -11.31 -1.30 -12.37
N ALA A 29 -12.14 -1.65 -11.36
CA ALA A 29 -13.57 -1.30 -11.36
C ALA A 29 -13.84 0.21 -11.50
N THR A 30 -12.85 1.05 -11.20
CA THR A 30 -12.90 2.50 -11.39
C THR A 30 -12.63 2.97 -12.82
N GLY A 31 -12.33 2.06 -13.74
CA GLY A 31 -11.93 2.37 -15.12
C GLY A 31 -10.47 2.79 -15.28
N GLN A 32 -9.71 2.90 -14.19
CA GLN A 32 -8.30 3.29 -14.21
C GLN A 32 -7.38 2.08 -14.28
N SER A 33 -6.22 2.22 -14.96
CA SER A 33 -5.15 1.23 -14.85
C SER A 33 -4.54 1.26 -13.44
N ARG A 34 -3.89 0.15 -13.03
CA ARG A 34 -3.20 0.08 -11.74
C ARG A 34 -2.04 1.07 -11.65
N LEU A 35 -1.36 1.35 -12.77
CA LEU A 35 -0.31 2.35 -12.82
C LEU A 35 -0.87 3.77 -12.69
N ALA A 36 -1.92 4.12 -13.42
CA ALA A 36 -2.60 5.41 -13.26
C ALA A 36 -3.09 5.62 -11.83
N ARG A 37 -3.45 4.54 -11.16
CA ARG A 37 -3.85 4.55 -9.77
C ARG A 37 -2.69 4.79 -8.81
N ARG A 38 -1.56 4.10 -9.03
CA ARG A 38 -0.35 4.25 -8.22
C ARG A 38 0.21 5.67 -8.29
N PHE A 39 0.20 6.26 -9.48
CA PHE A 39 0.69 7.60 -9.75
C PHE A 39 -0.46 8.61 -9.88
N TYR A 40 -1.48 8.45 -9.03
CA TYR A 40 -2.64 9.33 -9.04
C TYR A 40 -2.22 10.79 -8.82
N ASP A 41 -2.66 11.65 -9.76
CA ASP A 41 -2.32 13.09 -9.80
C ASP A 41 -0.82 13.42 -9.99
N GLU A 42 -0.04 12.43 -10.42
CA GLU A 42 1.39 12.55 -10.68
C GLU A 42 1.71 12.16 -12.14
N ALA A 43 1.12 12.89 -13.09
CA ALA A 43 1.29 12.60 -14.52
C ALA A 43 2.76 12.50 -14.97
N PRO A 44 3.70 13.39 -14.53
CA PRO A 44 5.11 13.27 -14.91
C PRO A 44 5.75 11.94 -14.44
N ALA A 45 5.37 11.43 -13.27
CA ALA A 45 5.89 10.16 -12.77
C ALA A 45 5.35 8.98 -13.60
N LEU A 46 4.06 9.00 -13.97
CA LEU A 46 3.47 7.99 -14.85
C LEU A 46 4.13 8.02 -16.25
N ASP A 47 4.44 9.20 -16.79
CA ASP A 47 5.12 9.35 -18.08
C ASP A 47 6.56 8.83 -18.01
N ALA A 48 7.26 9.03 -16.90
CA ALA A 48 8.60 8.47 -16.68
C ALA A 48 8.59 6.93 -16.70
N VAL A 49 7.57 6.29 -16.08
CA VAL A 49 7.38 4.83 -16.15
C VAL A 49 7.05 4.40 -17.58
N ARG A 50 6.19 5.15 -18.29
CA ARG A 50 5.82 4.85 -19.68
C ARG A 50 7.03 4.91 -20.61
N ALA A 51 7.94 5.86 -20.43
CA ALA A 51 9.18 5.96 -21.20
C ALA A 51 10.13 4.75 -21.02
N LYS A 52 9.93 3.96 -19.98
CA LYS A 52 10.69 2.72 -19.70
C LYS A 52 9.94 1.44 -20.12
N ALA A 53 8.78 1.57 -20.76
CA ALA A 53 8.01 0.40 -21.19
C ALA A 53 8.83 -0.51 -22.11
N GLY A 54 8.76 -1.81 -21.85
CA GLY A 54 9.52 -2.84 -22.58
C GLY A 54 10.95 -3.05 -22.14
N LEU A 55 11.48 -2.21 -21.22
CA LEU A 55 12.82 -2.37 -20.67
C LEU A 55 12.75 -3.11 -19.33
N PRO A 56 13.65 -4.08 -19.08
CA PRO A 56 13.81 -4.65 -17.75
C PRO A 56 14.41 -3.60 -16.82
N LEU A 57 13.78 -3.38 -15.68
CA LEU A 57 14.25 -2.49 -14.63
C LEU A 57 14.71 -3.35 -13.45
N ASP A 58 15.93 -3.17 -13.00
CA ASP A 58 16.45 -3.71 -11.73
C ASP A 58 15.78 -3.00 -10.54
N ALA A 59 16.17 -3.35 -9.32
CA ALA A 59 15.59 -2.81 -8.11
C ALA A 59 15.79 -1.28 -8.00
N ASP A 60 16.97 -0.78 -8.33
CA ASP A 60 17.31 0.64 -8.25
C ASP A 60 16.57 1.46 -9.29
N ALA A 61 16.53 0.99 -10.54
CA ALA A 61 15.78 1.64 -11.59
C ALA A 61 14.25 1.64 -11.31
N ALA A 62 13.72 0.54 -10.77
CA ALA A 62 12.32 0.43 -10.38
C ALA A 62 11.98 1.36 -9.19
N PHE A 63 12.89 1.50 -8.23
CA PHE A 63 12.77 2.44 -7.13
C PHE A 63 12.83 3.90 -7.63
N ALA A 64 13.80 4.22 -8.47
CA ALA A 64 13.96 5.57 -9.02
C ALA A 64 12.73 6.10 -9.78
N VAL A 65 11.99 5.20 -10.46
CA VAL A 65 10.73 5.57 -11.14
C VAL A 65 9.48 5.35 -10.29
N GLY A 66 9.64 5.01 -9.02
CA GLY A 66 8.52 4.86 -8.08
C GLY A 66 7.68 3.59 -8.25
N LEU A 67 8.12 2.60 -9.00
CA LEU A 67 7.43 1.30 -9.13
C LEU A 67 7.52 0.46 -7.86
N VAL A 68 8.58 0.61 -7.09
CA VAL A 68 8.74 0.02 -5.77
C VAL A 68 8.98 1.09 -4.72
N THR A 69 8.75 0.78 -3.46
CA THR A 69 8.86 1.71 -2.33
C THR A 69 10.10 1.44 -1.47
N SER A 70 10.77 0.33 -1.69
CA SER A 70 11.99 -0.06 -1.00
C SER A 70 12.76 -1.06 -1.86
N ASN A 71 14.08 -0.94 -1.88
CA ASN A 71 15.01 -1.77 -2.64
C ASN A 71 16.21 -2.21 -1.80
N PRO A 72 15.98 -2.90 -0.65
CA PRO A 72 17.05 -3.36 0.20
C PRO A 72 17.94 -4.39 -0.54
N ASP A 73 19.21 -4.44 -0.16
CA ASP A 73 20.13 -5.47 -0.61
C ASP A 73 19.86 -6.83 0.08
N ASP A 74 20.65 -7.83 -0.23
CA ASP A 74 20.51 -9.18 0.31
C ASP A 74 20.82 -9.26 1.81
N ILE A 75 21.67 -8.38 2.33
CA ILE A 75 21.99 -8.30 3.76
C ILE A 75 20.80 -7.80 4.56
N ASP A 76 20.14 -6.74 4.09
CA ASP A 76 19.08 -6.06 4.81
C ASP A 76 17.68 -6.60 4.47
N TRP A 77 17.53 -7.39 3.41
CA TRP A 77 16.23 -7.87 2.92
C TRP A 77 15.34 -8.50 3.99
N ALA A 78 15.89 -9.45 4.74
CA ALA A 78 15.11 -10.20 5.72
C ALA A 78 14.62 -9.30 6.85
N ASP A 79 15.46 -8.39 7.31
CA ASP A 79 15.14 -7.46 8.39
C ASP A 79 14.15 -6.39 7.96
N GLU A 80 14.32 -5.79 6.80
CA GLU A 80 13.41 -4.80 6.24
C GLU A 80 12.00 -5.38 6.03
N VAL A 81 11.90 -6.57 5.47
CA VAL A 81 10.61 -7.26 5.29
C VAL A 81 9.98 -7.61 6.64
N ARG A 82 10.78 -8.11 7.61
CA ARG A 82 10.31 -8.42 8.96
C ARG A 82 9.77 -7.17 9.66
N ILE A 83 10.52 -6.07 9.64
CA ILE A 83 10.11 -4.80 10.24
C ILE A 83 8.79 -4.31 9.63
N ALA A 84 8.67 -4.34 8.31
CA ALA A 84 7.44 -3.93 7.63
C ALA A 84 6.23 -4.80 7.99
N MET A 85 6.43 -6.08 8.24
CA MET A 85 5.38 -7.00 8.71
C MET A 85 5.01 -6.71 10.16
N GLU A 86 6.00 -6.54 11.05
CA GLU A 86 5.79 -6.25 12.47
C GLU A 86 5.05 -4.93 12.68
N GLU A 87 5.38 -3.90 11.93
CA GLU A 87 4.68 -2.62 11.96
C GLU A 87 3.19 -2.79 11.62
N ARG A 88 2.86 -3.56 10.58
CA ARG A 88 1.46 -3.82 10.19
C ARG A 88 0.73 -4.66 11.21
N VAL A 89 1.38 -5.69 11.74
CA VAL A 89 0.80 -6.54 12.80
C VAL A 89 0.55 -5.75 14.08
N SER A 90 1.27 -4.68 14.34
CA SER A 90 1.04 -3.80 15.49
C SER A 90 -0.25 -2.96 15.39
N MET A 91 -0.79 -2.80 14.18
CA MET A 91 -2.01 -2.03 13.94
C MET A 91 -3.28 -2.87 14.12
N SER A 92 -4.39 -2.21 14.45
CA SER A 92 -5.70 -2.88 14.44
C SER A 92 -6.02 -3.44 13.06
N PRO A 93 -6.44 -4.72 12.93
CA PRO A 93 -6.84 -5.30 11.65
C PRO A 93 -8.02 -4.55 11.02
N ASP A 94 -8.94 -4.05 11.81
CA ASP A 94 -10.05 -3.21 11.32
C ASP A 94 -9.54 -1.88 10.73
N SER A 95 -8.52 -1.27 11.35
CA SER A 95 -7.89 -0.06 10.81
C SER A 95 -7.15 -0.35 9.50
N LEU A 96 -6.48 -1.49 9.39
CA LEU A 96 -5.82 -1.92 8.14
C LEU A 96 -6.83 -2.12 7.02
N THR A 97 -7.99 -2.70 7.31
CA THR A 97 -9.09 -2.86 6.33
C THR A 97 -9.57 -1.50 5.81
N GLY A 98 -9.79 -0.53 6.70
CA GLY A 98 -10.18 0.83 6.33
C GLY A 98 -9.09 1.55 5.53
N LEU A 99 -7.84 1.42 5.93
CA LEU A 99 -6.69 1.98 5.23
C LEU A 99 -6.57 1.41 3.81
N GLU A 100 -6.63 0.08 3.67
CA GLU A 100 -6.58 -0.60 2.38
C GLU A 100 -7.70 -0.12 1.44
N ALA A 101 -8.93 -0.02 1.93
CA ALA A 101 -10.05 0.46 1.13
C ALA A 101 -9.84 1.91 0.67
N ASN A 102 -9.35 2.79 1.54
CA ASN A 102 -9.07 4.17 1.19
C ASN A 102 -7.95 4.30 0.15
N LEU A 103 -6.89 3.51 0.29
CA LEU A 103 -5.78 3.50 -0.66
C LEU A 103 -6.16 2.88 -2.00
N ARG A 104 -6.96 1.80 -1.98
CA ARG A 104 -7.38 1.09 -3.19
C ARG A 104 -8.37 1.88 -4.04
N PHE A 105 -9.27 2.61 -3.40
CA PHE A 105 -10.38 3.29 -4.05
C PHE A 105 -10.30 4.81 -4.01
N ASN A 106 -9.11 5.40 -3.81
CA ASN A 106 -8.98 6.83 -3.96
C ASN A 106 -9.23 7.20 -5.44
N GLY A 107 -9.76 8.33 -5.69
CA GLY A 107 -10.09 8.81 -7.02
C GLY A 107 -10.34 10.31 -6.99
N GLN A 108 -10.84 10.84 -8.07
CA GLN A 108 -11.30 12.23 -8.11
C GLN A 108 -12.53 12.37 -7.21
N GLU A 109 -12.31 12.93 -6.04
CA GLU A 109 -13.35 13.19 -5.05
C GLU A 109 -13.27 14.65 -4.60
N ASN A 110 -14.42 15.22 -4.31
CA ASN A 110 -14.50 16.52 -3.65
C ASN A 110 -14.52 16.33 -2.11
N MET A 111 -14.45 17.44 -1.38
CA MET A 111 -14.49 17.41 0.09
C MET A 111 -15.74 16.73 0.63
N ILE A 112 -16.90 16.96 0.03
CA ILE A 112 -18.18 16.41 0.49
C ILE A 112 -18.17 14.88 0.39
N THR A 113 -17.74 14.32 -0.75
CA THR A 113 -17.68 12.88 -0.93
C THR A 113 -16.62 12.23 -0.04
N ARG A 114 -15.49 12.90 0.20
CA ARG A 114 -14.46 12.42 1.15
C ARG A 114 -14.96 12.38 2.58
N ILE A 115 -15.74 13.38 3.02
CA ILE A 115 -16.30 13.42 4.37
C ILE A 115 -17.43 12.40 4.51
N PHE A 116 -18.48 12.50 3.67
CA PHE A 116 -19.69 11.70 3.87
C PHE A 116 -19.62 10.31 3.27
N GLY A 117 -18.93 10.12 2.15
CA GLY A 117 -18.77 8.82 1.51
C GLY A 117 -17.62 7.96 2.08
N ARG A 118 -16.64 8.59 2.75
CA ARG A 118 -15.49 7.85 3.29
C ARG A 118 -15.33 8.03 4.79
N LEU A 119 -14.95 9.22 5.25
CA LEU A 119 -14.60 9.44 6.64
C LEU A 119 -15.77 9.06 7.56
N THR A 120 -16.97 9.56 7.29
CA THR A 120 -18.16 9.27 8.09
C THR A 120 -18.54 7.78 8.01
N ALA A 121 -18.49 7.18 6.81
CA ALA A 121 -18.79 5.77 6.65
C ALA A 121 -17.80 4.88 7.42
N TRP A 122 -16.49 5.14 7.31
CA TRP A 122 -15.48 4.40 8.04
C TRP A 122 -15.54 4.65 9.54
N GLN A 123 -15.81 5.86 9.98
CA GLN A 123 -16.01 6.17 11.39
C GLN A 123 -17.18 5.41 11.98
N ASN A 124 -18.33 5.40 11.30
CA ASN A 124 -19.49 4.64 11.73
C ASN A 124 -19.22 3.13 11.78
N TRP A 125 -18.44 2.62 10.83
CA TRP A 125 -18.06 1.22 10.79
C TRP A 125 -17.10 0.84 11.92
N ILE A 126 -16.02 1.63 12.13
CA ILE A 126 -14.97 1.31 13.12
C ILE A 126 -15.51 1.36 14.54
N PHE A 127 -16.43 2.29 14.87
CA PHE A 127 -17.03 2.42 16.20
C PHE A 127 -17.99 1.27 16.57
N GLN A 128 -18.27 0.36 15.65
CA GLN A 128 -19.01 -0.88 15.92
C GLN A 128 -18.11 -2.11 16.02
N ARG A 129 -16.81 -1.94 15.85
CA ARG A 129 -15.85 -3.06 15.81
C ARG A 129 -15.23 -3.32 17.17
N PRO A 130 -15.27 -4.59 17.69
CA PRO A 130 -14.68 -4.92 18.99
C PRO A 130 -13.18 -4.59 19.11
N ASN A 131 -12.42 -4.71 18.03
CA ASN A 131 -10.99 -4.34 18.01
C ASN A 131 -10.76 -2.84 18.23
N ALA A 132 -11.76 -2.01 17.98
CA ALA A 132 -11.70 -0.57 18.28
C ALA A 132 -12.30 -0.23 19.65
N VAL A 133 -13.55 -0.66 19.93
CA VAL A 133 -14.34 -0.18 21.07
C VAL A 133 -14.58 -1.22 22.16
N GLY A 134 -14.19 -2.48 21.96
CA GLY A 134 -14.25 -3.52 23.01
C GLY A 134 -13.31 -3.22 24.18
N ASP A 135 -13.41 -3.96 25.26
CA ASP A 135 -12.68 -3.68 26.51
C ASP A 135 -11.15 -3.61 26.32
N LYS A 136 -10.61 -4.38 25.40
CA LYS A 136 -9.19 -4.38 25.03
C LYS A 136 -8.92 -3.73 23.67
N GLY A 137 -9.92 -3.12 23.08
CA GLY A 137 -9.82 -2.43 21.79
C GLY A 137 -9.00 -1.14 21.87
N ALA A 138 -8.45 -0.71 20.74
CA ALA A 138 -7.50 0.39 20.66
C ALA A 138 -8.02 1.69 21.27
N LEU A 139 -9.30 2.05 21.06
CA LEU A 139 -9.89 3.27 21.61
C LEU A 139 -10.13 3.17 23.12
N LYS A 140 -10.42 1.98 23.63
CA LYS A 140 -10.73 1.79 25.05
C LYS A 140 -9.48 1.85 25.95
N VAL A 141 -8.33 1.38 25.43
CA VAL A 141 -7.05 1.39 26.16
C VAL A 141 -6.23 2.63 25.89
N TYR A 142 -6.63 3.45 24.92
CA TYR A 142 -5.91 4.69 24.59
C TYR A 142 -5.77 5.60 25.83
N GLY A 143 -4.57 6.06 26.09
CA GLY A 143 -4.24 6.92 27.24
C GLY A 143 -4.18 6.22 28.59
N LYS A 144 -4.39 4.89 28.68
CA LYS A 144 -4.31 4.13 29.93
C LYS A 144 -2.98 3.44 30.16
N GLY A 145 -2.06 3.48 29.19
CA GLY A 145 -0.79 2.77 29.22
C GLY A 145 -0.88 1.27 28.90
N ASP A 146 -2.09 0.78 28.66
CA ASP A 146 -2.31 -0.62 28.30
C ASP A 146 -2.09 -0.85 26.80
N LYS A 147 -1.64 -2.05 26.42
CA LYS A 147 -1.50 -2.46 25.03
C LYS A 147 -2.83 -3.05 24.52
N ALA A 148 -3.29 -2.57 23.37
CA ALA A 148 -4.48 -3.12 22.71
C ALA A 148 -4.27 -4.60 22.35
N GLN A 149 -5.35 -5.38 22.42
CA GLN A 149 -5.40 -6.76 21.98
C GLN A 149 -6.44 -6.90 20.88
N PHE A 150 -6.05 -7.50 19.76
CA PHE A 150 -6.90 -7.63 18.59
C PHE A 150 -7.28 -9.06 18.30
N ASP A 151 -8.53 -9.25 17.90
CA ASP A 151 -9.04 -10.51 17.34
C ASP A 151 -8.87 -10.46 15.82
N TRP A 152 -7.86 -11.18 15.32
CA TRP A 152 -7.50 -11.26 13.92
C TRP A 152 -8.46 -12.08 13.06
N HIS A 153 -9.36 -12.84 13.69
CA HIS A 153 -10.40 -13.62 12.98
C HIS A 153 -11.65 -12.78 12.63
N ARG A 154 -11.71 -11.54 13.07
CA ARG A 154 -12.84 -10.64 12.90
C ARG A 154 -12.57 -9.48 11.93
N VAL A 155 -12.00 -9.77 10.79
CA VAL A 155 -11.70 -8.74 9.77
C VAL A 155 -12.63 -8.89 8.58
#